data_88abf899def349f2f0aefc019835ef8a
#
_entry.id   88abf899def349f2f0aefc019835ef8a
#
_cell.length_a   1.000
_cell.length_b   1.000
_cell.length_c   1.000
_cell.angle_alpha   90.00
_cell.angle_beta   90.00
_cell.angle_gamma   90.00
#
_symmetry.space_group_name_H-M   'P 1'
#
loop_
_entity.id
_entity.type
_entity.pdbx_description
1 polymer ?
#
loop_
_entity_poly.entity_id
_entity_poly.type
_entity_poly.pdbx_seq_one_letter_code
_entity_poly.pdbx_strand_id
1 'polypeptide(L)'
;FQAVGCGDDAVLGDAEVELGTGTVTFTALEDGSPLAIVAGPQGGFHFVVHARARGIVPGEPRNPGLPSNPRTTFAAFLGDEQVDLELPPYRLGYEVNDGSFTLPSGRILQLEQEVIPGIYDQDVRITVTVTDEEGDTASDERTVRAYEAPLDQTSGPRF
;
A
#
# COMPACT_ATOMS: atom_id res chain seq x y z
N PHE A 1 -3.35 30.40 1.95
CA PHE A 1 -3.45 29.90 1.87
C PHE A 1 -3.61 29.87 2.31
N GLN A 2 -3.80 30.12 2.47
CA GLN A 2 -4.00 29.87 2.48
C GLN A 2 -4.41 29.87 2.98
N ALA A 3 -4.71 30.33 3.39
CA ALA A 3 -5.10 30.10 3.43
C ALA A 3 -5.61 30.17 3.77
N VAL A 4 -6.00 30.65 4.05
CA VAL A 4 -6.47 30.34 4.05
C VAL A 4 -6.92 30.11 4.21
N GLY A 5 -7.13 30.22 4.40
CA GLY A 5 -7.39 29.61 4.15
C GLY A 5 -7.81 29.29 4.53
N CYS A 6 -8.13 29.57 4.64
CA CYS A 6 -8.41 28.90 4.75
C CYS A 6 -8.88 28.35 5.09
N GLY A 7 -9.09 28.09 5.30
CA GLY A 7 -9.28 27.40 5.35
C GLY A 7 -9.90 26.87 5.76
N ASP A 8 -10.57 26.92 6.04
CA ASP A 8 -11.38 26.17 6.18
C ASP A 8 -11.90 25.21 5.56
N ASP A 9 -12.04 25.44 4.95
CA ASP A 9 -12.33 24.53 3.97
C ASP A 9 -11.24 23.58 3.87
N ALA A 10 -10.14 23.99 4.12
CA ALA A 10 -9.02 23.12 4.14
C ALA A 10 -9.23 21.93 5.01
N VAL A 11 -9.97 22.10 5.99
CA VAL A 11 -10.24 21.04 6.88
C VAL A 11 -10.94 19.92 6.20
N LEU A 12 -11.85 20.26 5.32
CA LEU A 12 -12.58 19.25 4.62
C LEU A 12 -11.80 18.83 3.44
N GLY A 13 -11.64 17.58 3.25
CA GLY A 13 -11.16 17.10 2.01
C GLY A 13 -9.68 17.08 1.79
N ASP A 14 -8.90 17.42 2.80
CA ASP A 14 -7.47 17.18 2.65
C ASP A 14 -7.25 15.69 2.59
N ALA A 15 -6.82 15.20 1.45
CA ALA A 15 -6.57 13.79 1.28
C ALA A 15 -5.35 13.36 2.06
N GLU A 16 -5.46 12.24 2.76
CA GLU A 16 -4.36 11.66 3.51
C GLU A 16 -4.36 10.17 3.28
N VAL A 17 -3.18 9.56 3.27
CA VAL A 17 -3.08 8.12 3.20
C VAL A 17 -1.95 7.68 4.10
N GLU A 18 -2.12 6.49 4.68
CA GLU A 18 -1.14 5.89 5.57
C GLU A 18 -0.81 4.51 5.04
N LEU A 19 0.49 4.23 4.90
CA LEU A 19 0.97 2.96 4.41
C LEU A 19 0.94 1.94 5.54
N GLY A 20 0.50 0.72 5.22
CA GLY A 20 0.44 -0.34 6.19
C GLY A 20 0.64 -1.69 5.55
N THR A 21 0.38 -2.72 6.34
CA THR A 21 0.46 -4.10 5.94
C THR A 21 -0.71 -4.86 6.55
N GLY A 22 -0.78 -6.17 6.28
CA GLY A 22 -1.83 -7.03 6.80
C GLY A 22 -2.65 -7.60 5.66
N THR A 23 -2.92 -8.91 5.72
CA THR A 23 -3.66 -9.56 4.64
C THR A 23 -5.14 -9.24 4.72
N VAL A 24 -5.68 -9.10 5.92
CA VAL A 24 -7.10 -8.82 6.10
C VAL A 24 -7.29 -7.43 6.67
N THR A 25 -6.69 -7.15 7.82
CA THR A 25 -6.86 -5.87 8.49
C THR A 25 -5.62 -5.02 8.34
N PHE A 26 -5.83 -3.73 8.38
CA PHE A 26 -4.75 -2.76 8.23
C PHE A 26 -3.92 -2.70 9.52
N THR A 27 -2.60 -2.77 9.37
CA THR A 27 -1.65 -2.51 10.44
C THR A 27 -0.67 -1.46 9.93
N ALA A 28 -0.55 -0.34 10.64
CA ALA A 28 0.32 0.74 10.20
C ALA A 28 1.77 0.27 10.19
N LEU A 29 2.51 0.73 9.19
CA LEU A 29 3.95 0.53 9.12
C LEU A 29 4.65 1.77 9.64
N GLU A 30 5.80 1.58 10.25
CA GLU A 30 6.64 2.67 10.73
C GLU A 30 8.02 2.50 10.13
N ASP A 31 8.77 3.60 10.09
CA ASP A 31 10.16 3.52 9.64
C ASP A 31 10.92 2.58 10.56
N GLY A 32 11.63 1.65 9.95
CA GLY A 32 12.37 0.64 10.69
C GLY A 32 11.60 -0.63 10.98
N SER A 33 10.29 -0.66 10.68
CA SER A 33 9.50 -1.87 10.89
C SER A 33 10.06 -3.02 10.05
N PRO A 34 10.12 -4.22 10.63
CA PRO A 34 10.43 -5.39 9.79
C PRO A 34 9.22 -5.74 8.93
N LEU A 35 9.48 -6.15 7.70
CA LEU A 35 8.41 -6.58 6.81
C LEU A 35 8.88 -7.78 6.01
N ALA A 36 8.10 -8.84 6.07
CA ALA A 36 8.49 -10.10 5.44
C ALA A 36 8.28 -10.05 3.94
N ILE A 37 9.21 -10.64 3.20
CA ILE A 37 9.01 -10.92 1.79
C ILE A 37 8.54 -12.36 1.71
N VAL A 38 7.38 -12.55 1.12
CA VAL A 38 6.71 -13.84 1.06
C VAL A 38 6.89 -14.43 -0.32
N ALA A 39 7.25 -15.72 -0.36
CA ALA A 39 7.32 -16.44 -1.62
C ALA A 39 5.90 -16.86 -2.00
N GLY A 40 5.48 -16.45 -3.18
CA GLY A 40 4.16 -16.83 -3.67
C GLY A 40 4.15 -18.27 -4.15
N PRO A 41 2.97 -18.86 -4.28
CA PRO A 41 2.86 -20.27 -4.68
C PRO A 41 3.37 -20.53 -6.09
N GLN A 42 3.49 -19.50 -6.90
CA GLN A 42 3.95 -19.68 -8.27
C GLN A 42 5.37 -19.18 -8.47
N GLY A 43 6.11 -19.00 -7.39
CA GLY A 43 7.50 -18.67 -7.48
C GLY A 43 7.87 -17.20 -7.40
N GLY A 44 6.89 -16.32 -7.34
CA GLY A 44 7.17 -14.90 -7.18
C GLY A 44 7.42 -14.52 -5.73
N PHE A 45 7.91 -13.31 -5.53
CA PHE A 45 8.18 -12.77 -4.21
C PHE A 45 7.44 -11.45 -4.05
N HIS A 46 6.90 -11.19 -2.86
CA HIS A 46 6.13 -9.96 -2.67
C HIS A 46 6.13 -9.53 -1.21
N PHE A 47 5.89 -8.23 -1.02
CA PHE A 47 5.43 -7.72 0.27
C PHE A 47 3.91 -7.72 0.27
N VAL A 48 3.30 -7.85 1.46
CA VAL A 48 1.88 -7.57 1.62
C VAL A 48 1.77 -6.14 2.11
N VAL A 49 1.01 -5.32 1.39
CA VAL A 49 0.86 -3.91 1.70
C VAL A 49 -0.61 -3.57 1.84
N HIS A 50 -0.89 -2.50 2.55
CA HIS A 50 -2.26 -2.08 2.83
C HIS A 50 -2.27 -0.55 2.90
N ALA A 51 -3.46 0.04 2.82
CA ALA A 51 -3.58 1.49 2.88
C ALA A 51 -4.82 1.89 3.66
N ARG A 52 -4.68 2.96 4.42
CA ARG A 52 -5.78 3.61 5.12
C ARG A 52 -5.77 5.07 4.74
N ALA A 53 -6.95 5.60 4.39
CA ALA A 53 -7.03 6.93 3.82
C ALA A 53 -8.11 7.75 4.51
N ARG A 54 -8.00 9.05 4.36
CA ARG A 54 -9.02 10.02 4.79
C ARG A 54 -9.11 11.09 3.73
N GLY A 55 -10.26 11.76 3.70
CA GLY A 55 -10.43 12.92 2.82
C GLY A 55 -10.47 12.56 1.35
N ILE A 56 -10.78 11.32 1.01
CA ILE A 56 -10.93 10.90 -0.38
C ILE A 56 -12.36 10.45 -0.62
N VAL A 57 -12.72 10.36 -1.89
CA VAL A 57 -13.98 9.72 -2.27
C VAL A 57 -13.69 8.21 -2.28
N PRO A 58 -14.33 7.44 -1.38
CA PRO A 58 -13.90 6.05 -1.16
C PRO A 58 -14.32 5.07 -2.25
N GLY A 59 -15.28 5.41 -3.11
CA GLY A 59 -15.71 4.50 -4.15
C GLY A 59 -16.55 3.36 -3.62
N GLU A 60 -16.57 2.26 -4.37
CA GLU A 60 -17.42 1.12 -4.08
C GLU A 60 -16.57 -0.12 -3.86
N PRO A 61 -16.33 -0.51 -2.60
CA PRO A 61 -15.45 -1.67 -2.36
C PRO A 61 -16.00 -2.99 -2.89
N ARG A 62 -17.32 -3.06 -3.11
CA ARG A 62 -17.91 -4.28 -3.64
C ARG A 62 -17.87 -4.39 -5.15
N ASN A 63 -17.42 -3.33 -5.82
CA ASN A 63 -17.38 -3.31 -7.29
C ASN A 63 -15.99 -2.94 -7.76
N PRO A 64 -15.04 -3.88 -7.70
CA PRO A 64 -13.67 -3.58 -8.13
C PRO A 64 -13.65 -3.19 -9.60
N GLY A 65 -12.76 -2.29 -9.93
CA GLY A 65 -12.57 -1.88 -11.31
C GLY A 65 -13.45 -0.76 -11.80
N LEU A 66 -14.40 -0.29 -10.99
CA LEU A 66 -15.22 0.83 -11.42
C LEU A 66 -14.38 2.07 -11.65
N PRO A 67 -14.67 2.85 -12.69
CA PRO A 67 -13.91 4.10 -12.93
C PRO A 67 -13.99 5.10 -11.79
N SER A 68 -15.05 5.04 -10.98
CA SER A 68 -15.20 5.97 -9.86
C SER A 68 -14.40 5.55 -8.64
N ASN A 69 -13.81 4.36 -8.64
CA ASN A 69 -12.99 3.92 -7.51
C ASN A 69 -11.66 4.66 -7.50
N PRO A 70 -11.09 4.90 -6.32
CA PRO A 70 -9.74 5.45 -6.25
C PRO A 70 -8.73 4.53 -6.91
N ARG A 71 -7.64 5.11 -7.37
CA ARG A 71 -6.51 4.36 -7.89
C ARG A 71 -5.43 4.38 -6.83
N THR A 72 -4.95 3.21 -6.45
CA THR A 72 -3.93 3.07 -5.41
C THR A 72 -2.72 2.37 -6.02
N THR A 73 -1.56 2.99 -5.88
CA THR A 73 -0.31 2.47 -6.42
C THR A 73 0.68 2.32 -5.30
N PHE A 74 1.32 1.15 -5.27
CA PHE A 74 2.41 0.88 -4.33
C PHE A 74 3.70 0.70 -5.11
N ALA A 75 4.82 1.09 -4.51
CA ALA A 75 6.13 0.92 -5.13
C ALA A 75 7.16 0.62 -4.06
N ALA A 76 8.24 -0.05 -4.45
CA ALA A 76 9.33 -0.39 -3.54
C ALA A 76 10.65 0.02 -4.17
N PHE A 77 11.54 0.57 -3.36
CA PHE A 77 12.85 1.07 -3.83
C PHE A 77 13.95 0.56 -2.91
N LEU A 78 15.01 0.09 -3.53
CA LEU A 78 16.24 -0.27 -2.82
C LEU A 78 17.26 0.78 -3.21
N GLY A 79 17.56 1.70 -2.29
CA GLY A 79 18.30 2.90 -2.66
C GLY A 79 17.48 3.72 -3.63
N ASP A 80 18.06 4.04 -4.76
CA ASP A 80 17.35 4.80 -5.80
C ASP A 80 16.74 3.92 -6.87
N GLU A 81 16.84 2.62 -6.73
CA GLU A 81 16.38 1.69 -7.76
C GLU A 81 15.00 1.16 -7.41
N GLN A 82 14.05 1.28 -8.32
CA GLN A 82 12.72 0.70 -8.14
C GLN A 82 12.83 -0.80 -8.37
N VAL A 83 12.35 -1.57 -7.39
CA VAL A 83 12.55 -3.02 -7.41
C VAL A 83 11.26 -3.81 -7.49
N ASP A 84 10.11 -3.12 -7.56
CA ASP A 84 8.84 -3.82 -7.75
C ASP A 84 8.53 -3.93 -9.24
N LEU A 85 7.66 -4.87 -9.56
CA LEU A 85 7.08 -4.94 -10.89
C LEU A 85 6.09 -3.79 -11.01
N GLU A 86 6.25 -2.97 -12.04
CA GLU A 86 5.43 -1.77 -12.16
C GLU A 86 4.09 -2.13 -12.79
N LEU A 87 3.23 -2.71 -11.99
CA LEU A 87 1.91 -3.13 -12.43
C LEU A 87 0.94 -1.94 -12.38
N PRO A 88 -0.17 -2.03 -13.12
CA PRO A 88 -1.16 -0.95 -13.10
C PRO A 88 -1.69 -0.70 -11.69
N PRO A 89 -2.16 0.51 -11.43
CA PRO A 89 -2.74 0.81 -10.11
C PRO A 89 -3.94 -0.08 -9.82
N TYR A 90 -4.16 -0.34 -8.55
CA TYR A 90 -5.38 -1.01 -8.11
C TYR A 90 -6.52 0.00 -8.17
N ARG A 91 -7.58 -0.36 -8.88
CA ARG A 91 -8.77 0.49 -8.94
C ARG A 91 -9.81 -0.13 -8.02
N LEU A 92 -9.70 0.17 -6.74
CA LEU A 92 -10.50 -0.47 -5.71
C LEU A 92 -11.14 0.57 -4.81
N GLY A 93 -12.40 0.32 -4.44
CA GLY A 93 -13.04 1.12 -3.42
C GLY A 93 -12.50 0.81 -2.04
N TYR A 94 -12.66 1.76 -1.14
CA TYR A 94 -12.22 1.65 0.24
C TYR A 94 -13.42 1.44 1.13
N GLU A 95 -13.24 0.65 2.17
CA GLU A 95 -14.29 0.41 3.16
C GLU A 95 -14.24 1.44 4.25
N VAL A 96 -15.41 1.86 4.72
CA VAL A 96 -15.50 2.85 5.77
C VAL A 96 -15.23 2.20 7.12
N ASN A 97 -14.37 2.84 7.91
CA ASN A 97 -13.94 2.34 9.20
C ASN A 97 -13.79 3.51 10.15
N ASP A 98 -14.84 3.85 10.89
CA ASP A 98 -14.70 4.80 12.00
C ASP A 98 -13.97 6.08 11.61
N GLY A 99 -14.44 6.75 10.59
CA GLY A 99 -13.87 8.04 10.21
C GLY A 99 -12.68 7.96 9.29
N SER A 100 -12.28 6.76 8.91
CA SER A 100 -11.26 6.57 7.90
C SER A 100 -11.73 5.50 6.93
N PHE A 101 -10.95 5.29 5.88
CA PHE A 101 -11.28 4.33 4.85
C PHE A 101 -10.08 3.41 4.65
N THR A 102 -10.32 2.09 4.57
CA THR A 102 -9.24 1.13 4.31
C THR A 102 -9.53 0.34 3.07
N LEU A 103 -8.49 -0.14 2.41
CA LEU A 103 -8.68 -1.15 1.36
C LEU A 103 -9.39 -2.35 1.96
N PRO A 104 -10.18 -3.08 1.18
CA PRO A 104 -10.90 -4.25 1.72
C PRO A 104 -9.97 -5.32 2.26
N SER A 105 -8.77 -5.43 1.73
CA SER A 105 -7.79 -6.39 2.20
C SER A 105 -6.42 -5.93 1.73
N GLY A 106 -5.38 -6.60 2.22
CA GLY A 106 -4.03 -6.29 1.79
C GLY A 106 -3.83 -6.59 0.31
N ARG A 107 -2.84 -5.94 -0.26
CA ARG A 107 -2.48 -6.09 -1.66
C ARG A 107 -1.08 -6.64 -1.77
N ILE A 108 -0.78 -7.22 -2.92
CA ILE A 108 0.52 -7.79 -3.19
C ILE A 108 1.36 -6.76 -3.92
N LEU A 109 2.53 -6.46 -3.38
CA LEU A 109 3.53 -5.63 -4.05
C LEU A 109 4.64 -6.57 -4.51
N GLN A 110 4.57 -6.96 -5.77
CA GLN A 110 5.43 -7.99 -6.30
C GLN A 110 6.79 -7.43 -6.67
N LEU A 111 7.84 -8.16 -6.33
CA LEU A 111 9.22 -7.73 -6.52
C LEU A 111 9.83 -8.44 -7.72
N GLU A 112 10.84 -7.79 -8.32
CA GLU A 112 11.60 -8.42 -9.37
C GLU A 112 12.47 -9.51 -8.79
N GLN A 113 12.57 -10.62 -9.51
CA GLN A 113 13.30 -11.77 -9.00
C GLN A 113 14.79 -11.52 -8.87
N GLU A 114 15.31 -10.62 -9.68
CA GLU A 114 16.74 -10.33 -9.65
C GLU A 114 17.21 -9.76 -8.33
N VAL A 115 16.32 -9.15 -7.54
CA VAL A 115 16.74 -8.57 -6.28
C VAL A 115 16.78 -9.58 -5.15
N ILE A 116 16.29 -10.80 -5.39
CA ILE A 116 16.29 -11.85 -4.37
C ILE A 116 17.54 -12.71 -4.58
N PRO A 117 18.28 -13.05 -3.54
CA PRO A 117 18.06 -12.78 -2.12
C PRO A 117 18.76 -11.53 -1.60
N GLY A 118 19.36 -10.74 -2.44
CA GLY A 118 20.17 -9.61 -1.99
C GLY A 118 19.40 -8.56 -1.20
N ILE A 119 18.09 -8.50 -1.41
CA ILE A 119 17.27 -7.52 -0.72
C ILE A 119 17.01 -7.88 0.76
N TYR A 120 17.21 -9.13 1.14
CA TYR A 120 16.97 -9.53 2.53
C TYR A 120 17.92 -8.80 3.46
N ASP A 121 17.39 -8.35 4.60
CA ASP A 121 18.13 -7.59 5.61
C ASP A 121 18.56 -6.20 5.14
N GLN A 122 17.91 -5.71 4.09
CA GLN A 122 18.17 -4.36 3.61
C GLN A 122 17.01 -3.43 3.95
N ASP A 123 17.29 -2.15 3.99
CA ASP A 123 16.25 -1.14 4.14
C ASP A 123 15.61 -0.92 2.78
N VAL A 124 14.28 -1.03 2.74
CA VAL A 124 13.51 -0.87 1.51
C VAL A 124 12.49 0.22 1.74
N ARG A 125 12.45 1.21 0.85
CA ARG A 125 11.48 2.28 0.92
C ARG A 125 10.24 1.86 0.15
N ILE A 126 9.10 1.85 0.81
CA ILE A 126 7.83 1.50 0.20
C ILE A 126 6.96 2.75 0.18
N THR A 127 6.33 3.01 -0.96
CA THR A 127 5.46 4.16 -1.12
C THR A 127 4.06 3.72 -1.48
N VAL A 128 3.09 4.56 -1.13
CA VAL A 128 1.71 4.41 -1.57
C VAL A 128 1.22 5.75 -2.05
N THR A 129 0.47 5.74 -3.14
CA THR A 129 -0.18 6.94 -3.66
C THR A 129 -1.62 6.57 -4.00
N VAL A 130 -2.57 7.38 -3.54
CA VAL A 130 -3.97 7.19 -3.87
C VAL A 130 -4.49 8.46 -4.53
N THR A 131 -5.28 8.27 -5.60
CA THR A 131 -5.93 9.37 -6.30
C THR A 131 -7.39 8.99 -6.46
N ASP A 132 -8.30 9.82 -5.95
CA ASP A 132 -9.73 9.52 -6.06
C ASP A 132 -10.31 10.08 -7.35
N GLU A 133 -11.61 9.85 -7.55
CA GLU A 133 -12.22 10.22 -8.82
C GLU A 133 -12.29 11.74 -9.01
N GLU A 134 -12.19 12.50 -7.94
CA GLU A 134 -12.18 13.96 -8.04
C GLU A 134 -10.78 14.52 -8.25
N GLY A 135 -9.76 13.65 -8.30
CA GLY A 135 -8.40 14.09 -8.51
C GLY A 135 -7.63 14.41 -7.26
N ASP A 136 -8.24 14.21 -6.09
CA ASP A 136 -7.52 14.42 -4.84
C ASP A 136 -6.51 13.30 -4.66
N THR A 137 -5.29 13.67 -4.29
CA THR A 137 -4.17 12.74 -4.24
C THR A 137 -3.47 12.83 -2.89
N ALA A 138 -3.05 11.69 -2.37
CA ALA A 138 -2.25 11.63 -1.16
C ALA A 138 -1.19 10.56 -1.33
N SER A 139 -0.10 10.70 -0.59
CA SER A 139 1.02 9.75 -0.65
C SER A 139 1.60 9.57 0.74
N ASP A 140 2.20 8.42 0.94
CA ASP A 140 2.94 8.12 2.17
C ASP A 140 4.10 7.21 1.82
N GLU A 141 5.11 7.19 2.68
CA GLU A 141 6.22 6.28 2.47
C GLU A 141 6.80 5.86 3.81
N ARG A 142 7.32 4.65 3.85
CA ARG A 142 8.00 4.12 5.02
C ARG A 142 9.19 3.31 4.56
N THR A 143 10.26 3.36 5.34
CA THR A 143 11.43 2.52 5.11
C THR A 143 11.35 1.34 6.05
N VAL A 144 11.28 0.15 5.49
CA VAL A 144 11.13 -1.08 6.26
C VAL A 144 12.40 -1.90 6.13
N ARG A 145 12.62 -2.81 7.09
CA ARG A 145 13.71 -3.78 7.00
C ARG A 145 13.14 -5.07 6.44
N ALA A 146 13.54 -5.41 5.21
CA ALA A 146 13.04 -6.60 4.55
C ALA A 146 13.68 -7.85 5.14
N TYR A 147 12.90 -8.92 5.25
CA TYR A 147 13.45 -10.20 5.68
C TYR A 147 12.69 -11.32 5.00
N GLU A 148 13.32 -12.48 4.98
CA GLU A 148 12.72 -13.65 4.36
C GLU A 148 11.68 -14.26 5.29
N ALA A 149 10.45 -14.44 4.79
CA ALA A 149 9.41 -15.05 5.60
C ALA A 149 9.75 -16.49 5.91
N PRO A 150 9.42 -16.97 7.11
CA PRO A 150 9.61 -18.38 7.44
C PRO A 150 8.82 -19.30 6.50
N LEU A 151 9.33 -20.51 6.32
CA LEU A 151 8.71 -21.45 5.39
C LEU A 151 7.28 -21.79 5.75
N ASP A 152 6.99 -21.88 7.05
CA ASP A 152 5.64 -22.20 7.46
C ASP A 152 4.67 -21.10 7.11
N GLN A 153 5.12 -19.86 6.96
CA GLN A 153 4.27 -18.79 6.48
C GLN A 153 4.14 -18.82 4.98
N THR A 154 5.21 -19.16 4.27
CA THR A 154 5.17 -19.14 2.82
C THR A 154 4.36 -20.29 2.26
N SER A 155 4.33 -21.41 2.97
CA SER A 155 3.59 -22.53 2.46
C SER A 155 2.10 -22.38 2.64
N GLY A 156 1.68 -21.34 3.31
CA GLY A 156 0.27 -21.07 3.42
C GLY A 156 -0.42 -22.18 4.12
N PRO A 157 -1.70 -22.34 3.89
CA PRO A 157 -2.47 -23.30 4.60
C PRO A 157 -2.15 -24.68 4.15
N ARG A 158 -1.41 -24.83 3.34
CA ARG A 158 -1.07 -26.03 3.05
C ARG A 158 -2.10 -26.89 2.82
N PHE A 159 -2.72 -26.58 2.80
CA PHE A 159 -3.52 -27.28 2.48
C PHE A 159 -3.89 -27.48 2.26
#